data_0e71e1cf2b4e8b4ba45a4b958a79de28
#
_entry.id   0e71e1cf2b4e8b4ba45a4b958a79de28
#
_cell.length_a   1.000
_cell.length_b   1.000
_cell.length_c   1.000
_cell.angle_alpha   90.00
_cell.angle_beta   90.00
_cell.angle_gamma   90.00
#
_symmetry.space_group_name_H-M   'P 1'
#
loop_
_entity.id
_entity.type
_entity.pdbx_description
1 polymer ?
#
loop_
_entity_poly.entity_id
_entity_poly.type
_entity_poly.pdbx_seq_one_letter_code
_entity_poly.pdbx_strand_id
1 'polypeptide(L)'
;DLGKLKFVINELGNCYKEEWIKIKDGGDFSLIEEFANKLNKLSIDQDIYVLKDYSDELIKNINSFDIEKVDYLMNTYLELIENLKAKLENK
;
A
#
# COMPACT_ATOMS: atom_id res chain seq x y z
N ASP A 1 16.00 1.43 -8.62
CA ASP A 1 16.03 0.41 -9.67
C ASP A 1 14.66 0.35 -10.36
N LEU A 2 14.66 0.65 -11.67
CA LEU A 2 13.42 0.69 -12.45
C LEU A 2 12.75 -0.69 -12.58
N GLY A 3 13.52 -1.75 -12.60
CA GLY A 3 12.97 -3.11 -12.66
C GLY A 3 12.17 -3.45 -11.43
N LYS A 4 12.70 -3.08 -10.25
CA LYS A 4 12.01 -3.29 -8.99
C LYS A 4 10.74 -2.44 -8.91
N LEU A 5 10.82 -1.19 -9.37
CA LEU A 5 9.67 -0.29 -9.37
C LEU A 5 8.56 -0.82 -10.29
N LYS A 6 8.90 -1.27 -11.49
CA LYS A 6 7.92 -1.87 -12.41
C LYS A 6 7.26 -3.10 -11.80
N PHE A 7 8.05 -3.95 -11.16
CA PHE A 7 7.53 -5.15 -10.48
C PHE A 7 6.51 -4.77 -9.41
N VAL A 8 6.86 -3.80 -8.56
CA VAL A 8 5.98 -3.37 -7.46
C VAL A 8 4.68 -2.78 -8.01
N ILE A 9 4.77 -1.90 -9.02
CA ILE A 9 3.58 -1.30 -9.64
C ILE A 9 2.66 -2.40 -10.16
N ASN A 10 3.22 -3.39 -10.83
CA ASN A 10 2.43 -4.50 -11.37
C ASN A 10 1.75 -5.30 -10.25
N GLU A 11 2.48 -5.62 -9.19
CA GLU A 11 1.92 -6.37 -8.05
C GLU A 11 0.79 -5.60 -7.37
N LEU A 12 0.99 -4.30 -7.13
CA LEU A 12 -0.01 -3.46 -6.48
C LEU A 12 -1.27 -3.30 -7.32
N GLY A 13 -1.13 -3.35 -8.64
CA GLY A 13 -2.27 -3.20 -9.56
C GLY A 13 -3.02 -4.49 -9.84
N ASN A 14 -2.52 -5.62 -9.38
CA ASN A 14 -3.11 -6.95 -9.63
C ASN A 14 -3.52 -7.63 -8.34
N CYS A 15 -2.73 -8.58 -7.83
CA CYS A 15 -3.16 -9.38 -6.67
C CYS A 15 -3.39 -8.55 -5.41
N TYR A 16 -2.57 -7.52 -5.16
CA TYR A 16 -2.77 -6.66 -3.99
C TYR A 16 -4.01 -5.80 -4.15
N LYS A 17 -4.31 -5.35 -5.37
CA LYS A 17 -5.53 -4.59 -5.63
C LYS A 17 -6.77 -5.44 -5.39
N GLU A 18 -6.74 -6.71 -5.78
CA GLU A 18 -7.84 -7.63 -5.54
C GLU A 18 -8.12 -7.78 -4.04
N GLU A 19 -7.07 -7.92 -3.24
CA GLU A 19 -7.22 -8.00 -1.79
C GLU A 19 -7.77 -6.68 -1.24
N TRP A 20 -7.22 -5.55 -1.69
CA TRP A 20 -7.66 -4.21 -1.28
C TRP A 20 -9.16 -4.00 -1.53
N ILE A 21 -9.64 -4.39 -2.72
CA ILE A 21 -11.07 -4.27 -3.06
C ILE A 21 -11.94 -5.03 -2.06
N LYS A 22 -11.49 -6.21 -1.63
CA LYS A 22 -12.26 -7.05 -0.70
C LYS A 22 -12.34 -6.46 0.70
N ILE A 23 -11.31 -5.74 1.14
CA ILE A 23 -11.20 -5.31 2.55
C ILE A 23 -11.42 -3.82 2.78
N LYS A 24 -11.35 -2.99 1.73
CA LYS A 24 -11.30 -1.53 1.87
C LYS A 24 -12.50 -0.92 2.59
N ASP A 25 -13.69 -1.48 2.44
CA ASP A 25 -14.92 -0.93 3.03
C ASP A 25 -15.42 -1.70 4.25
N GLY A 26 -14.75 -2.79 4.60
CA GLY A 26 -15.24 -3.69 5.64
C GLY A 26 -14.96 -3.26 7.07
N GLY A 27 -13.99 -2.39 7.27
CA GLY A 27 -13.63 -1.91 8.62
C GLY A 27 -12.99 -2.97 9.52
N ASP A 28 -12.58 -4.09 8.97
CA ASP A 28 -11.92 -5.16 9.74
C ASP A 28 -10.42 -4.87 9.84
N PHE A 29 -10.01 -4.33 10.99
CA PHE A 29 -8.62 -3.96 11.22
C PHE A 29 -7.64 -5.13 11.14
N SER A 30 -8.07 -6.34 11.47
CA SER A 30 -7.21 -7.53 11.35
C SER A 30 -6.84 -7.79 9.90
N LEU A 31 -7.82 -7.68 8.99
CA LEU A 31 -7.59 -7.88 7.56
C LEU A 31 -6.74 -6.75 6.98
N ILE A 32 -7.01 -5.51 7.42
CA ILE A 32 -6.24 -4.36 6.96
C ILE A 32 -4.79 -4.47 7.45
N GLU A 33 -4.58 -4.95 8.68
CA GLU A 33 -3.25 -5.15 9.22
C GLU A 33 -2.47 -6.20 8.42
N GLU A 34 -3.09 -7.30 8.06
CA GLU A 34 -2.46 -8.32 7.22
C GLU A 34 -2.03 -7.72 5.88
N PHE A 35 -2.91 -6.93 5.27
CA PHE A 35 -2.64 -6.24 4.01
C PHE A 35 -1.46 -5.28 4.16
N ALA A 36 -1.49 -4.46 5.22
CA ALA A 36 -0.43 -3.48 5.50
C ALA A 36 0.93 -4.17 5.70
N ASN A 37 0.94 -5.30 6.41
CA ASN A 37 2.18 -6.05 6.64
C ASN A 37 2.74 -6.63 5.34
N LYS A 38 1.88 -7.09 4.44
CA LYS A 38 2.31 -7.59 3.13
C LYS A 38 2.90 -6.48 2.29
N LEU A 39 2.28 -5.29 2.29
CA LEU A 39 2.80 -4.12 1.59
C LEU A 39 4.16 -3.71 2.15
N ASN A 40 4.29 -3.72 3.46
CA ASN A 40 5.54 -3.35 4.13
C ASN A 40 6.66 -4.30 3.74
N LYS A 41 6.39 -5.60 3.77
CA LYS A 41 7.37 -6.61 3.36
C LYS A 41 7.79 -6.41 1.89
N LEU A 42 6.82 -6.18 1.02
CA LEU A 42 7.11 -5.93 -0.40
C LEU A 42 8.00 -4.70 -0.55
N SER A 43 7.73 -3.63 0.19
CA SER A 43 8.51 -2.39 0.13
C SER A 43 9.96 -2.60 0.55
N ILE A 44 10.17 -3.41 1.57
CA ILE A 44 11.51 -3.72 2.07
C ILE A 44 12.25 -4.62 1.08
N ASP A 45 11.60 -5.67 0.61
CA ASP A 45 12.21 -6.63 -0.33
C ASP A 45 12.60 -5.96 -1.64
N GLN A 46 11.82 -4.98 -2.10
CA GLN A 46 12.06 -4.29 -3.37
C GLN A 46 12.68 -2.90 -3.21
N ASP A 47 12.91 -2.47 -1.96
CA ASP A 47 13.54 -1.18 -1.65
C ASP A 47 12.79 0.01 -2.26
N ILE A 48 11.48 0.10 -1.99
CA ILE A 48 10.60 1.17 -2.50
C ILE A 48 10.11 2.02 -1.33
N TYR A 49 10.72 3.18 -1.12
CA TYR A 49 10.45 4.06 0.01
C TYR A 49 9.00 4.56 0.09
N VAL A 50 8.43 4.95 -1.04
CA VAL A 50 7.06 5.48 -1.06
C VAL A 50 6.07 4.45 -0.54
N LEU A 51 6.27 3.19 -0.92
CA LEU A 51 5.42 2.10 -0.45
C LEU A 51 5.68 1.81 1.04
N LYS A 52 6.94 1.88 1.46
CA LYS A 52 7.29 1.68 2.86
C LYS A 52 6.63 2.74 3.74
N ASP A 53 6.72 4.03 3.34
CA ASP A 53 6.11 5.12 4.09
C ASP A 53 4.60 4.92 4.21
N TYR A 54 3.95 4.56 3.12
CA TYR A 54 2.50 4.31 3.11
C TYR A 54 2.13 3.17 4.07
N SER A 55 2.82 2.05 3.97
CA SER A 55 2.52 0.89 4.81
C SER A 55 2.87 1.14 6.28
N ASP A 56 3.95 1.86 6.57
CA ASP A 56 4.31 2.24 7.94
C ASP A 56 3.22 3.12 8.56
N GLU A 57 2.71 4.11 7.82
CA GLU A 57 1.62 4.97 8.29
C GLU A 57 0.35 4.16 8.54
N LEU A 58 0.04 3.25 7.65
CA LEU A 58 -1.15 2.40 7.79
C LEU A 58 -1.04 1.55 9.06
N ILE A 59 0.10 0.90 9.28
CA ILE A 59 0.35 0.08 10.47
C ILE A 59 0.26 0.92 11.74
N LYS A 60 0.89 2.10 11.74
CA LYS A 60 0.87 3.02 12.87
C LYS A 60 -0.56 3.39 13.27
N ASN A 61 -1.39 3.73 12.30
CA ASN A 61 -2.75 4.16 12.57
C ASN A 61 -3.68 3.01 12.95
N ILE A 62 -3.41 1.80 12.44
CA ILE A 62 -4.12 0.60 12.89
C ILE A 62 -3.80 0.36 14.37
N ASN A 63 -2.53 0.45 14.76
CA ASN A 63 -2.11 0.21 16.14
C ASN A 63 -2.65 1.24 17.12
N SER A 64 -2.91 2.46 16.67
CA SER A 64 -3.50 3.51 17.50
C SER A 64 -5.04 3.56 17.39
N PHE A 65 -5.64 2.67 16.62
CA PHE A 65 -7.08 2.59 16.38
C PHE A 65 -7.65 3.90 15.83
N ASP A 66 -6.88 4.60 15.00
CA ASP A 66 -7.33 5.82 14.35
C ASP A 66 -8.13 5.47 13.09
N ILE A 67 -9.42 5.26 13.27
CA ILE A 67 -10.31 4.80 12.21
C ILE A 67 -10.33 5.75 11.02
N GLU A 68 -10.38 7.06 11.28
CA GLU A 68 -10.44 8.07 10.20
C GLU A 68 -9.20 8.05 9.32
N LYS A 69 -8.01 7.93 9.94
CA LYS A 69 -6.75 7.90 9.19
C LYS A 69 -6.59 6.59 8.44
N VAL A 70 -7.02 5.47 9.04
CA VAL A 70 -6.98 4.18 8.35
C VAL A 70 -7.88 4.24 7.12
N ASP A 71 -9.09 4.77 7.24
CA ASP A 71 -10.01 4.93 6.10
C ASP A 71 -9.41 5.81 5.03
N TYR A 72 -8.81 6.94 5.43
CA TYR A 72 -8.16 7.85 4.49
C TYR A 72 -7.07 7.12 3.69
N LEU A 73 -6.19 6.40 4.40
CA LEU A 73 -5.10 5.68 3.75
C LEU A 73 -5.61 4.57 2.82
N MET A 74 -6.64 3.83 3.24
CA MET A 74 -7.24 2.80 2.40
C MET A 74 -7.85 3.42 1.14
N ASN A 75 -8.46 4.59 1.27
CA ASN A 75 -9.08 5.29 0.12
C ASN A 75 -8.06 5.93 -0.82
N THR A 76 -6.80 6.07 -0.40
CA THR A 76 -5.74 6.64 -1.24
C THR A 76 -4.81 5.58 -1.85
N TYR A 77 -5.15 4.31 -1.71
CA TYR A 77 -4.34 3.22 -2.24
C TYR A 77 -4.08 3.35 -3.76
N LEU A 78 -5.11 3.69 -4.53
CA LEU A 78 -4.96 3.84 -5.99
C LEU A 78 -4.09 5.04 -6.33
N GLU A 79 -4.14 6.11 -5.53
CA GLU A 79 -3.24 7.27 -5.70
C GLU A 79 -1.79 6.87 -5.47
N LEU A 80 -1.54 5.99 -4.51
CA LEU A 80 -0.20 5.46 -4.26
C LEU A 80 0.36 4.83 -5.54
N ILE A 81 -0.45 4.01 -6.22
CA ILE A 81 -0.04 3.36 -7.45
C ILE A 81 0.26 4.40 -8.53
N GLU A 82 -0.60 5.42 -8.66
CA GLU A 82 -0.40 6.48 -9.65
C GLU A 82 0.87 7.30 -9.37
N ASN A 83 1.16 7.55 -8.09
CA ASN A 83 2.38 8.24 -7.69
C ASN A 83 3.63 7.43 -8.06
N LEU A 84 3.58 6.12 -7.89
CA LEU A 84 4.69 5.24 -8.27
C LEU A 84 4.88 5.21 -9.79
N LYS A 85 3.77 5.18 -10.54
CA LYS A 85 3.82 5.25 -12.01
C LYS A 85 4.45 6.55 -12.48
N ALA A 86 4.11 7.67 -11.84
CA ALA A 86 4.68 8.96 -12.18
C ALA A 86 6.21 8.97 -12.00
N LYS A 87 6.71 8.32 -10.95
CA LYS A 87 8.15 8.19 -10.74
C LYS A 87 8.82 7.40 -11.84
N LEU A 88 8.16 6.37 -12.34
CA LEU A 88 8.67 5.56 -13.45
C LEU A 88 8.72 6.38 -14.74
N GLU A 89 7.69 7.17 -15.02
CA GLU A 89 7.59 7.98 -16.23
C GLU A 89 8.59 9.13 -16.25
N ASN A 90 9.00 9.63 -15.09
CA ASN A 90 9.94 10.74 -14.97
C ASN A 90 11.41 10.30 -15.04
N LYS A 91 11.67 9.09 -15.42
CA LYS A 91 13.00 8.54 -15.66
C LYS A 91 13.25 8.38 -17.15
#